data_97c2847d4d2cb997f7a3f4a96448ada7
#
_entry.id   97c2847d4d2cb997f7a3f4a96448ada7
#
_cell.length_a   1.000
_cell.length_b   1.000
_cell.length_c   1.000
_cell.angle_alpha   90.00
_cell.angle_beta   90.00
_cell.angle_gamma   90.00
#
_symmetry.space_group_name_H-M   'P 1'
#
loop_
_entity.id
_entity.type
_entity.pdbx_description
1 polymer ?
#
loop_
_entity_poly.entity_id
_entity_poly.type
_entity_poly.pdbx_seq_one_letter_code
_entity_poly.pdbx_strand_id
1 'polypeptide(L)'
;MKKVPVFIFSLCAFLLLVSAGFDDQSTEINTKEALGKKLFSEKILSKDSSVSCASCHIPAFAFADTIAFSTGIGGIPSKRNTPSVLNMKNRPYYFWDGRASSLEEQALMPIKNPDEMGLPISEAVNRLNSNATYSQLF
;
A
#
# COMPACT_ATOMS: atom_id res chain seq x y z
N MET A 1 -7.66 17.56 -64.77
CA MET A 1 -8.03 18.01 -63.43
C MET A 1 -8.35 16.75 -62.63
N LYS A 2 -7.41 16.29 -61.80
CA LYS A 2 -7.57 15.07 -60.97
C LYS A 2 -8.17 15.44 -59.63
N LYS A 3 -9.34 14.89 -59.31
CA LYS A 3 -10.02 15.09 -58.02
C LYS A 3 -9.30 14.29 -56.93
N VAL A 4 -8.74 14.96 -55.93
CA VAL A 4 -8.14 14.34 -54.73
C VAL A 4 -9.30 13.93 -53.82
N PRO A 5 -9.35 12.67 -53.31
CA PRO A 5 -10.47 12.23 -52.52
C PRO A 5 -10.43 12.82 -51.10
N VAL A 6 -11.59 13.32 -50.68
CA VAL A 6 -11.88 13.97 -49.38
C VAL A 6 -11.75 13.00 -48.15
N PHE A 7 -11.34 11.75 -48.37
CA PHE A 7 -11.32 10.72 -47.30
C PHE A 7 -10.16 10.80 -46.29
N ILE A 8 -9.13 11.62 -46.53
CA ILE A 8 -7.95 11.68 -45.65
C ILE A 8 -8.17 12.60 -44.44
N PHE A 9 -9.09 13.56 -44.51
CA PHE A 9 -9.34 14.50 -43.42
C PHE A 9 -10.20 13.94 -42.27
N SER A 10 -10.99 12.88 -42.50
CA SER A 10 -11.88 12.32 -41.49
C SER A 10 -11.14 11.41 -40.49
N LEU A 11 -10.02 10.78 -40.88
CA LEU A 11 -9.27 9.88 -40.03
C LEU A 11 -8.39 10.60 -38.99
N CYS A 12 -7.86 11.78 -39.34
CA CYS A 12 -7.07 12.59 -38.40
C CYS A 12 -7.92 13.26 -37.29
N ALA A 13 -9.18 13.60 -37.58
CA ALA A 13 -10.09 14.19 -36.60
C ALA A 13 -10.54 13.18 -35.54
N PHE A 14 -10.62 11.89 -35.90
CA PHE A 14 -11.00 10.83 -34.94
C PHE A 14 -9.86 10.45 -33.98
N LEU A 15 -8.60 10.60 -34.35
CA LEU A 15 -7.43 10.33 -33.54
C LEU A 15 -7.17 11.40 -32.47
N LEU A 16 -7.70 12.61 -32.63
CA LEU A 16 -7.53 13.70 -31.66
C LEU A 16 -8.56 13.67 -30.51
N LEU A 17 -9.62 12.86 -30.62
CA LEU A 17 -10.67 12.77 -29.61
C LEU A 17 -10.42 11.63 -28.54
N VAL A 18 -9.41 10.79 -28.73
CA VAL A 18 -9.11 9.66 -27.83
C VAL A 18 -8.06 10.02 -26.77
N SER A 19 -7.45 11.21 -26.84
CA SER A 19 -6.42 11.64 -25.89
C SER A 19 -6.93 12.47 -24.70
N ALA A 20 -8.25 12.65 -24.56
CA ALA A 20 -8.83 13.35 -23.42
C ALA A 20 -9.55 12.35 -22.51
N GLY A 21 -8.85 11.79 -21.53
CA GLY A 21 -9.53 10.98 -20.53
C GLY A 21 -8.69 9.97 -19.77
N PHE A 22 -7.40 10.20 -19.56
CA PHE A 22 -6.76 9.67 -18.36
C PHE A 22 -6.95 10.73 -17.27
N ASP A 23 -8.15 10.71 -16.69
CA ASP A 23 -8.41 11.36 -15.43
C ASP A 23 -7.52 10.64 -14.39
N ASP A 24 -6.43 11.28 -14.02
CA ASP A 24 -5.68 10.94 -12.82
C ASP A 24 -6.63 11.21 -11.66
N GLN A 25 -7.44 10.20 -11.34
CA GLN A 25 -8.19 10.20 -10.10
C GLN A 25 -7.17 10.21 -8.96
N SER A 26 -6.73 11.40 -8.58
CA SER A 26 -6.23 11.67 -7.25
C SER A 26 -7.33 11.20 -6.30
N THR A 27 -7.22 9.96 -5.83
CA THR A 27 -8.20 9.34 -4.92
C THR A 27 -8.16 10.19 -3.66
N GLU A 28 -9.11 11.12 -3.53
CA GLU A 28 -9.25 11.89 -2.28
C GLU A 28 -9.36 10.90 -1.14
N ILE A 29 -8.41 10.99 -0.21
CA ILE A 29 -8.37 10.13 0.98
C ILE A 29 -9.36 10.72 1.97
N ASN A 30 -10.64 10.38 1.80
CA ASN A 30 -11.76 10.88 2.60
C ASN A 30 -12.42 9.79 3.47
N THR A 31 -11.87 8.58 3.49
CA THR A 31 -12.34 7.48 4.33
C THR A 31 -11.19 6.84 5.10
N LYS A 32 -11.52 6.22 6.25
CA LYS A 32 -10.54 5.47 7.06
C LYS A 32 -9.91 4.31 6.27
N GLU A 33 -10.68 3.68 5.39
CA GLU A 33 -10.23 2.58 4.53
C GLU A 33 -9.21 3.06 3.50
N ALA A 34 -9.46 4.22 2.87
CA ALA A 34 -8.52 4.81 1.91
C ALA A 34 -7.23 5.24 2.61
N LEU A 35 -7.32 5.83 3.80
CA LEU A 35 -6.16 6.15 4.64
C LEU A 35 -5.40 4.88 5.04
N GLY A 36 -6.09 3.84 5.49
CA GLY A 36 -5.47 2.54 5.82
C GLY A 36 -4.75 1.92 4.64
N LYS A 37 -5.33 1.96 3.45
CA LYS A 37 -4.71 1.49 2.20
C LYS A 37 -3.43 2.27 1.89
N LYS A 38 -3.44 3.60 2.07
CA LYS A 38 -2.25 4.44 1.88
C LYS A 38 -1.17 4.07 2.90
N LEU A 39 -1.51 3.99 4.18
CA LEU A 39 -0.58 3.63 5.26
C LEU A 39 0.03 2.23 5.08
N PHE A 40 -0.73 1.29 4.50
CA PHE A 40 -0.25 -0.07 4.21
C PHE A 40 0.97 -0.10 3.28
N SER A 41 1.08 0.86 2.38
CA SER A 41 2.21 1.01 1.45
C SER A 41 3.27 2.00 1.94
N GLU A 42 3.10 2.59 3.14
CA GLU A 42 3.90 3.70 3.59
C GLU A 42 5.15 3.24 4.33
N LYS A 43 6.31 3.59 3.80
CA LYS A 43 7.61 3.21 4.37
C LYS A 43 8.04 4.06 5.57
N ILE A 44 7.46 5.25 5.75
CA ILE A 44 7.73 6.13 6.90
C ILE A 44 7.44 5.44 8.25
N LEU A 45 6.63 4.37 8.22
CA LEU A 45 6.28 3.55 9.37
C LEU A 45 7.35 2.50 9.73
N SER A 46 8.47 2.45 9.03
CA SER A 46 9.62 1.62 9.44
C SER A 46 10.80 2.49 9.90
N LYS A 47 11.65 1.95 10.76
CA LYS A 47 12.74 2.67 11.43
C LYS A 47 13.65 3.41 10.45
N ASP A 48 14.03 2.75 9.37
CA ASP A 48 14.92 3.24 8.32
C ASP A 48 14.19 3.66 7.03
N SER A 49 12.85 3.66 7.05
CA SER A 49 11.99 3.95 5.91
C SER A 49 12.26 3.04 4.68
N SER A 50 12.72 1.81 4.89
CA SER A 50 13.04 0.86 3.82
C SER A 50 11.87 -0.06 3.46
N VAL A 51 11.04 -0.44 4.45
CA VAL A 51 9.96 -1.42 4.29
C VAL A 51 8.59 -0.83 4.68
N SER A 52 7.54 -1.42 4.14
CA SER A 52 6.14 -1.16 4.48
C SER A 52 5.39 -2.49 4.66
N CYS A 53 4.12 -2.48 5.06
CA CYS A 53 3.32 -3.70 5.08
C CYS A 53 3.27 -4.35 3.69
N ALA A 54 3.11 -3.55 2.63
CA ALA A 54 3.08 -4.03 1.24
C ALA A 54 4.42 -4.63 0.76
N SER A 55 5.53 -4.42 1.47
CA SER A 55 6.82 -5.05 1.14
C SER A 55 6.82 -6.55 1.37
N CYS A 56 6.03 -7.03 2.35
CA CYS A 56 5.88 -8.44 2.69
C CYS A 56 4.50 -9.00 2.31
N HIS A 57 3.46 -8.19 2.41
CA HIS A 57 2.10 -8.52 1.98
C HIS A 57 1.83 -7.96 0.59
N ILE A 58 2.35 -8.64 -0.43
CA ILE A 58 2.39 -8.17 -1.82
C ILE A 58 1.01 -8.33 -2.48
N PRO A 59 0.34 -7.24 -2.94
CA PRO A 59 -1.02 -7.33 -3.49
C PRO A 59 -1.15 -8.30 -4.66
N ALA A 60 -0.17 -8.35 -5.55
CA ALA A 60 -0.17 -9.24 -6.72
C ALA A 60 -0.14 -10.75 -6.36
N PHE A 61 0.25 -11.09 -5.12
CA PHE A 61 0.32 -12.46 -4.60
C PHE A 61 -0.69 -12.71 -3.49
N ALA A 62 -1.90 -12.19 -3.66
CA ALA A 62 -2.98 -12.28 -2.68
C ALA A 62 -2.57 -11.76 -1.29
N PHE A 63 -1.73 -10.73 -1.24
CA PHE A 63 -1.17 -10.16 -0.02
C PHE A 63 -0.36 -11.14 0.84
N ALA A 64 0.25 -12.14 0.21
CA ALA A 64 1.31 -12.97 0.79
C ALA A 64 2.67 -12.59 0.18
N ASP A 65 3.76 -13.22 0.65
CA ASP A 65 5.08 -13.11 0.01
C ASP A 65 5.32 -14.29 -0.96
N THR A 66 6.28 -14.11 -1.87
CA THR A 66 6.74 -15.14 -2.82
C THR A 66 7.90 -15.97 -2.28
N ILE A 67 8.47 -15.58 -1.15
CA ILE A 67 9.59 -16.27 -0.49
C ILE A 67 9.16 -16.82 0.87
N ALA A 68 9.89 -17.82 1.36
CA ALA A 68 9.55 -18.49 2.61
C ALA A 68 9.62 -17.55 3.82
N PHE A 69 10.57 -16.63 3.82
CA PHE A 69 10.79 -15.67 4.91
C PHE A 69 11.00 -14.28 4.31
N SER A 70 10.05 -13.39 4.53
CA SER A 70 10.14 -11.99 4.10
C SER A 70 11.30 -11.27 4.77
N THR A 71 11.77 -10.20 4.16
CA THR A 71 12.92 -9.44 4.66
C THR A 71 12.42 -8.15 5.32
N GLY A 72 12.75 -7.98 6.61
CA GLY A 72 12.50 -6.77 7.38
C GLY A 72 13.60 -5.71 7.23
N ILE A 73 13.56 -4.70 8.11
CA ILE A 73 14.58 -3.63 8.14
C ILE A 73 15.99 -4.22 8.28
N GLY A 74 16.97 -3.53 7.69
CA GLY A 74 18.36 -3.96 7.74
C GLY A 74 18.65 -5.30 7.07
N GLY A 75 17.71 -5.82 6.27
CA GLY A 75 17.89 -7.11 5.58
C GLY A 75 17.64 -8.34 6.47
N ILE A 76 17.04 -8.17 7.64
CA ILE A 76 16.79 -9.28 8.58
C ILE A 76 15.65 -10.16 8.06
N PRO A 77 15.85 -11.47 7.88
CA PRO A 77 14.77 -12.36 7.47
C PRO A 77 13.77 -12.59 8.62
N SER A 78 12.49 -12.63 8.29
CA SER A 78 11.45 -13.02 9.25
C SER A 78 11.60 -14.48 9.67
N LYS A 79 10.96 -14.86 10.79
CA LYS A 79 11.04 -16.23 11.35
C LYS A 79 9.91 -17.14 10.85
N ARG A 80 8.96 -16.61 10.13
CA ARG A 80 7.78 -17.33 9.61
C ARG A 80 7.40 -16.82 8.23
N ASN A 81 6.70 -17.64 7.48
CA ASN A 81 6.11 -17.25 6.21
C ASN A 81 5.08 -16.14 6.43
N THR A 82 5.04 -15.16 5.52
CA THR A 82 4.06 -14.08 5.52
C THR A 82 2.72 -14.60 4.99
N PRO A 83 1.69 -14.70 5.83
CA PRO A 83 0.37 -15.16 5.40
C PRO A 83 -0.36 -14.07 4.62
N SER A 84 -1.34 -14.47 3.80
CA SER A 84 -2.27 -13.55 3.18
C SER A 84 -3.09 -12.77 4.24
N VAL A 85 -3.35 -11.49 3.97
CA VAL A 85 -4.25 -10.66 4.79
C VAL A 85 -5.69 -10.63 4.28
N LEU A 86 -6.01 -11.41 3.25
CA LEU A 86 -7.37 -11.50 2.71
C LEU A 86 -8.32 -12.17 3.71
N ASN A 87 -9.56 -11.66 3.77
CA ASN A 87 -10.64 -12.22 4.59
C ASN A 87 -10.31 -12.31 6.09
N MET A 88 -9.53 -11.36 6.59
CA MET A 88 -9.12 -11.35 8.01
C MET A 88 -10.17 -10.72 8.94
N LYS A 89 -11.20 -10.06 8.40
CA LYS A 89 -12.27 -9.45 9.19
C LYS A 89 -13.01 -10.52 10.01
N ASN A 90 -13.35 -10.18 11.26
CA ASN A 90 -14.16 -11.00 12.17
C ASN A 90 -13.50 -12.34 12.60
N ARG A 91 -12.19 -12.45 12.53
CA ARG A 91 -11.50 -13.58 13.14
C ARG A 91 -11.38 -13.36 14.65
N PRO A 92 -11.45 -14.44 15.47
CA PRO A 92 -11.32 -14.32 16.92
C PRO A 92 -9.88 -14.00 17.37
N TYR A 93 -8.89 -14.39 16.56
CA TYR A 93 -7.47 -14.19 16.86
C TYR A 93 -6.65 -13.95 15.59
N TYR A 94 -5.51 -13.27 15.73
CA TYR A 94 -4.57 -12.93 14.68
C TYR A 94 -3.16 -13.39 15.04
N PHE A 95 -2.30 -13.48 14.03
CA PHE A 95 -1.02 -14.20 14.01
C PHE A 95 -1.19 -15.74 14.11
N TRP A 96 -0.10 -16.45 13.84
CA TRP A 96 -0.05 -17.91 13.92
C TRP A 96 -0.30 -18.46 15.33
N ASP A 97 0.03 -17.68 16.34
CA ASP A 97 -0.06 -18.04 17.77
C ASP A 97 -1.24 -17.37 18.49
N GLY A 98 -2.07 -16.62 17.78
CA GLY A 98 -3.27 -16.03 18.33
C GLY A 98 -3.04 -14.88 19.32
N ARG A 99 -1.84 -14.27 19.33
CA ARG A 99 -1.47 -13.28 20.34
C ARG A 99 -2.14 -11.90 20.20
N ALA A 100 -2.87 -11.65 19.13
CA ALA A 100 -3.68 -10.45 18.96
C ALA A 100 -5.16 -10.80 18.83
N SER A 101 -6.01 -10.02 19.50
CA SER A 101 -7.48 -10.22 19.56
C SER A 101 -8.25 -9.32 18.59
N SER A 102 -7.59 -8.35 17.97
CA SER A 102 -8.18 -7.45 16.96
C SER A 102 -7.19 -7.13 15.84
N LEU A 103 -7.69 -6.63 14.70
CA LEU A 103 -6.85 -6.16 13.59
C LEU A 103 -6.08 -4.90 13.98
N GLU A 104 -6.66 -4.04 14.79
CA GLU A 104 -6.02 -2.83 15.30
C GLU A 104 -4.81 -3.17 16.16
N GLU A 105 -4.95 -4.14 17.06
CA GLU A 105 -3.85 -4.63 17.89
C GLU A 105 -2.77 -5.31 17.01
N GLN A 106 -3.19 -6.14 16.07
CA GLN A 106 -2.30 -6.85 15.16
C GLN A 106 -1.44 -5.87 14.35
N ALA A 107 -2.05 -4.82 13.78
CA ALA A 107 -1.36 -3.88 12.88
C ALA A 107 -0.22 -3.11 13.57
N LEU A 108 -0.30 -2.88 14.87
CA LEU A 108 0.74 -2.19 15.63
C LEU A 108 1.96 -3.06 15.94
N MET A 109 1.81 -4.39 15.92
CA MET A 109 2.88 -5.31 16.32
C MET A 109 4.03 -5.37 15.31
N PRO A 110 3.80 -5.50 13.98
CA PRO A 110 4.87 -5.46 12.97
C PRO A 110 5.63 -4.13 12.97
N ILE A 111 4.94 -3.00 13.19
CA ILE A 111 5.57 -1.68 13.22
C ILE A 111 6.65 -1.62 14.30
N LYS A 112 6.37 -2.12 15.51
CA LYS A 112 7.32 -2.11 16.62
C LYS A 112 8.29 -3.29 16.66
N ASN A 113 8.06 -4.34 15.86
CA ASN A 113 8.92 -5.53 15.86
C ASN A 113 10.29 -5.21 15.25
N PRO A 114 11.41 -5.40 15.99
CA PRO A 114 12.76 -5.07 15.52
C PRO A 114 13.21 -5.92 14.32
N ASP A 115 12.64 -7.10 14.13
CA ASP A 115 12.94 -8.00 13.01
C ASP A 115 12.09 -7.65 11.76
N GLU A 116 11.07 -6.77 11.86
CA GLU A 116 10.17 -6.40 10.78
C GLU A 116 10.31 -4.91 10.42
N MET A 117 9.59 -4.00 11.08
CA MET A 117 9.62 -2.55 10.79
C MET A 117 10.41 -1.75 11.84
N GLY A 118 10.56 -2.23 13.07
CA GLY A 118 11.47 -1.75 14.10
C GLY A 118 11.23 -0.32 14.60
N LEU A 119 10.05 0.27 14.40
CA LEU A 119 9.75 1.65 14.77
C LEU A 119 8.86 1.70 16.03
N PRO A 120 9.29 2.39 17.12
CA PRO A 120 8.40 2.65 18.24
C PRO A 120 7.11 3.36 17.81
N ILE A 121 5.95 2.96 18.37
CA ILE A 121 4.66 3.53 17.97
C ILE A 121 4.59 5.03 18.21
N SER A 122 5.16 5.53 19.31
CA SER A 122 5.25 6.98 19.58
C SER A 122 5.99 7.73 18.47
N GLU A 123 7.07 7.15 17.97
CA GLU A 123 7.83 7.73 16.85
C GLU A 123 7.04 7.65 15.53
N ALA A 124 6.33 6.55 15.28
CA ALA A 124 5.45 6.43 14.10
C ALA A 124 4.38 7.55 14.09
N VAL A 125 3.74 7.80 15.25
CA VAL A 125 2.77 8.90 15.42
C VAL A 125 3.43 10.25 15.18
N ASN A 126 4.61 10.51 15.74
CA ASN A 126 5.33 11.77 15.53
C ASN A 126 5.67 12.01 14.06
N ARG A 127 6.13 10.98 13.35
CA ARG A 127 6.43 11.08 11.91
C ARG A 127 5.20 11.40 11.08
N LEU A 128 4.08 10.76 11.36
CA LEU A 128 2.81 11.04 10.67
C LEU A 128 2.33 12.46 10.96
N ASN A 129 2.33 12.90 12.20
CA ASN A 129 1.92 14.26 12.58
C ASN A 129 2.81 15.35 11.97
N SER A 130 4.10 15.09 11.80
CA SER A 130 5.05 16.02 11.21
C SER A 130 5.05 16.00 9.68
N ASN A 131 4.39 15.06 9.06
CA ASN A 131 4.29 14.94 7.61
C ASN A 131 3.10 15.75 7.10
N ALA A 132 3.35 16.71 6.20
CA ALA A 132 2.32 17.63 5.69
C ALA A 132 1.12 16.92 5.05
N THR A 133 1.34 15.77 4.42
CA THR A 133 0.24 14.99 3.83
C THR A 133 -0.62 14.32 4.90
N TYR A 134 0.01 13.71 5.90
CA TYR A 134 -0.72 12.93 6.91
C TYR A 134 -1.36 13.81 7.98
N SER A 135 -0.75 14.92 8.37
CA SER A 135 -1.33 15.86 9.35
C SER A 135 -2.67 16.46 8.93
N GLN A 136 -3.01 16.40 7.66
CA GLN A 136 -4.29 16.87 7.12
C GLN A 136 -5.34 15.74 7.00
N LEU A 137 -4.93 14.48 7.18
CA LEU A 137 -5.78 13.30 7.01
C LEU A 137 -6.27 12.72 8.33
N PHE A 138 -5.79 13.24 9.46
CA PHE A 138 -6.16 12.91 10.82
C PHE A 138 -6.87 14.09 11.46
#